data_46a3fcc8b2bd4614bcbd1cf289d920b9
#
_entry.id   46a3fcc8b2bd4614bcbd1cf289d920b9
#
_cell.length_a   1.000
_cell.length_b   1.000
_cell.length_c   1.000
_cell.angle_alpha   90.00
_cell.angle_beta   90.00
_cell.angle_gamma   90.00
#
_symmetry.space_group_name_H-M   'P 1'
#
loop_
_entity.id
_entity.type
_entity.pdbx_description
1 polymer ?
#
loop_
_entity_poly.entity_id
_entity_poly.type
_entity_poly.pdbx_seq_one_letter_code
_entity_poly.pdbx_strand_id
1 'polypeptide(L)'
;NEFQKEQTGDTLMKTLMANYILEGIYFYSGFMFFYNLSRNGKMPGSAQEIRYINRDENTHLWLFRNIMLELKKESPELFTADKVKPYEAMMREGVEQETVWGKYVIGNNIQGLNEQMVADYIRYLGNLRWNSLGYGVLYDGYEREPESMRWVSQYSNANMVKTDFFEAKSTAYAKSTAIVDDL
;
A
#
# COMPACT_ATOMS: atom_id res chain seq x y z
N ASN A 1 -4.26 -16.96 -14.63
CA ASN A 1 -3.78 -17.30 -13.28
C ASN A 1 -4.13 -18.76 -12.93
N GLU A 2 -3.70 -19.25 -11.77
CA GLU A 2 -3.96 -20.65 -11.35
C GLU A 2 -5.45 -20.91 -11.19
N PHE A 3 -6.21 -19.97 -10.63
CA PHE A 3 -7.65 -20.10 -10.42
C PHE A 3 -8.44 -20.28 -11.73
N GLN A 4 -8.01 -19.68 -12.83
CA GLN A 4 -8.64 -19.89 -14.14
C GLN A 4 -8.44 -21.29 -14.70
N LYS A 5 -7.33 -21.95 -14.30
CA LYS A 5 -7.01 -23.32 -14.72
C LYS A 5 -7.66 -24.38 -13.83
N GLU A 6 -7.72 -24.09 -12.54
CA GLU A 6 -8.25 -24.99 -11.51
C GLU A 6 -9.04 -24.18 -10.48
N GLN A 7 -10.38 -24.30 -10.52
CA GLN A 7 -11.30 -23.57 -9.65
C GLN A 7 -11.50 -24.31 -8.33
N THR A 8 -10.51 -24.20 -7.44
CA THR A 8 -10.57 -24.75 -6.07
C THR A 8 -10.55 -23.64 -5.03
N GLY A 9 -10.92 -23.97 -3.78
CA GLY A 9 -10.82 -23.03 -2.66
C GLY A 9 -9.38 -22.55 -2.44
N ASP A 10 -8.39 -23.41 -2.60
CA ASP A 10 -6.97 -23.05 -2.44
C ASP A 10 -6.51 -22.07 -3.51
N THR A 11 -6.89 -22.27 -4.77
CA THR A 11 -6.52 -21.34 -5.86
C THR A 11 -7.29 -20.03 -5.78
N LEU A 12 -8.53 -20.05 -5.27
CA LEU A 12 -9.28 -18.84 -4.96
C LEU A 12 -8.56 -18.01 -3.88
N MET A 13 -8.20 -18.65 -2.76
CA MET A 13 -7.51 -17.98 -1.67
C MET A 13 -6.16 -17.39 -2.09
N LYS A 14 -5.36 -18.10 -2.88
CA LYS A 14 -4.11 -17.57 -3.44
C LYS A 14 -4.37 -16.33 -4.31
N THR A 15 -5.43 -16.36 -5.12
CA THR A 15 -5.81 -15.22 -5.97
C THR A 15 -6.22 -14.02 -5.12
N LEU A 16 -7.03 -14.23 -4.08
CA LEU A 16 -7.43 -13.16 -3.14
C LEU A 16 -6.23 -12.58 -2.41
N MET A 17 -5.31 -13.42 -1.92
CA MET A 17 -4.07 -12.99 -1.28
C MET A 17 -3.18 -12.20 -2.23
N ALA A 18 -3.02 -12.64 -3.48
CA ALA A 18 -2.22 -11.94 -4.48
C ALA A 18 -2.76 -10.51 -4.74
N ASN A 19 -4.09 -10.38 -4.92
CA ASN A 19 -4.72 -9.06 -5.08
C ASN A 19 -4.60 -8.21 -3.81
N TYR A 20 -4.79 -8.81 -2.63
CA TYR A 20 -4.66 -8.10 -1.36
C TYR A 20 -3.23 -7.56 -1.14
N ILE A 21 -2.21 -8.30 -1.56
CA ILE A 21 -0.81 -7.87 -1.52
C ILE A 21 -0.55 -6.78 -2.58
N LEU A 22 -1.08 -6.95 -3.80
CA LEU A 22 -0.97 -5.96 -4.87
C LEU A 22 -1.47 -4.59 -4.39
N GLU A 23 -2.70 -4.53 -3.89
CA GLU A 23 -3.35 -3.29 -3.47
C GLU A 23 -2.81 -2.73 -2.13
N GLY A 24 -2.29 -3.62 -1.27
CA GLY A 24 -1.88 -3.25 0.10
C GLY A 24 -0.41 -3.00 0.31
N ILE A 25 0.45 -3.41 -0.62
CA ILE A 25 1.90 -3.41 -0.46
C ILE A 25 2.62 -2.77 -1.66
N TYR A 26 2.38 -3.25 -2.91
CA TYR A 26 3.25 -2.95 -4.05
C TYR A 26 3.28 -1.48 -4.51
N PHE A 27 2.32 -0.66 -4.22
CA PHE A 27 2.32 0.73 -4.69
C PHE A 27 2.90 1.72 -3.69
N TYR A 28 3.19 1.29 -2.48
CA TYR A 28 3.43 2.21 -1.37
C TYR A 28 4.78 2.92 -1.43
N SER A 29 5.81 2.34 -2.03
CA SER A 29 7.08 3.05 -2.28
C SER A 29 6.85 4.26 -3.20
N GLY A 30 6.05 4.09 -4.25
CA GLY A 30 5.65 5.18 -5.15
C GLY A 30 4.80 6.23 -4.43
N PHE A 31 3.83 5.82 -3.61
CA PHE A 31 3.01 6.76 -2.85
C PHE A 31 3.86 7.61 -1.91
N MET A 32 4.76 6.99 -1.14
CA MET A 32 5.69 7.69 -0.25
C MET A 32 6.57 8.69 -1.00
N PHE A 33 7.04 8.33 -2.19
CA PHE A 33 7.85 9.20 -3.03
C PHE A 33 7.09 10.49 -3.39
N PHE A 34 5.89 10.38 -3.97
CA PHE A 34 5.10 11.55 -4.36
C PHE A 34 4.64 12.39 -3.16
N TYR A 35 4.27 11.75 -2.05
CA TYR A 35 3.93 12.47 -0.82
C TYR A 35 5.14 13.23 -0.27
N ASN A 36 6.33 12.64 -0.32
CA ASN A 36 7.56 13.32 0.08
C ASN A 36 7.90 14.51 -0.84
N LEU A 37 7.70 14.39 -2.15
CA LEU A 37 7.84 15.53 -3.06
C LEU A 37 6.90 16.68 -2.67
N SER A 38 5.64 16.37 -2.41
CA SER A 38 4.64 17.37 -2.00
C SER A 38 4.99 18.02 -0.66
N ARG A 39 5.47 17.26 0.30
CA ARG A 39 5.94 17.76 1.60
C ARG A 39 7.09 18.76 1.45
N ASN A 40 7.92 18.58 0.43
CA ASN A 40 9.02 19.48 0.08
C ASN A 40 8.61 20.56 -0.95
N GLY A 41 7.32 20.85 -1.11
CA GLY A 41 6.79 21.90 -1.97
C GLY A 41 6.85 21.57 -3.48
N LYS A 42 7.08 20.29 -3.84
CA LYS A 42 7.19 19.84 -5.23
C LYS A 42 5.99 18.98 -5.63
N MET A 43 5.53 19.12 -6.87
CA MET A 43 4.49 18.28 -7.48
C MET A 43 3.22 18.05 -6.61
N PRO A 44 2.62 19.10 -6.03
CA PRO A 44 1.44 18.93 -5.16
C PRO A 44 0.24 18.34 -5.90
N GLY A 45 0.08 18.63 -7.19
CA GLY A 45 -0.98 18.05 -8.04
C GLY A 45 -0.81 16.55 -8.20
N SER A 46 0.41 16.06 -8.49
CA SER A 46 0.67 14.61 -8.58
C SER A 46 0.42 13.91 -7.24
N ALA A 47 0.82 14.50 -6.13
CA ALA A 47 0.53 13.94 -4.81
C ALA A 47 -0.97 13.90 -4.51
N GLN A 48 -1.76 14.82 -5.04
CA GLN A 48 -3.21 14.80 -4.93
C GLN A 48 -3.82 13.63 -5.69
N GLU A 49 -3.37 13.38 -6.93
CA GLU A 49 -3.81 12.21 -7.72
C GLU A 49 -3.45 10.90 -7.00
N ILE A 50 -2.22 10.79 -6.48
CA ILE A 50 -1.79 9.63 -5.70
C ILE A 50 -2.66 9.42 -4.45
N ARG A 51 -3.16 10.48 -3.80
CA ARG A 51 -4.12 10.35 -2.69
C ARG A 51 -5.43 9.73 -3.12
N TYR A 52 -5.95 10.09 -4.30
CA TYR A 52 -7.18 9.50 -4.81
C TYR A 52 -6.97 8.02 -5.14
N ILE A 53 -5.87 7.67 -5.79
CA ILE A 53 -5.49 6.27 -6.04
C ILE A 53 -5.41 5.52 -4.71
N ASN A 54 -4.62 5.99 -3.74
CA ASN A 54 -4.47 5.34 -2.43
C ASN A 54 -5.81 5.16 -1.69
N ARG A 55 -6.73 6.12 -1.81
CA ARG A 55 -8.09 5.97 -1.27
C ARG A 55 -8.83 4.81 -1.93
N ASP A 56 -8.73 4.69 -3.24
CA ASP A 56 -9.40 3.63 -3.99
C ASP A 56 -8.77 2.26 -3.66
N GLU A 57 -7.44 2.17 -3.52
CA GLU A 57 -6.76 0.95 -3.07
C GLU A 57 -7.17 0.53 -1.65
N ASN A 58 -7.42 1.47 -0.75
CA ASN A 58 -7.97 1.15 0.57
C ASN A 58 -9.40 0.56 0.49
N THR A 59 -10.19 0.93 -0.51
CA THR A 59 -11.51 0.32 -0.77
C THR A 59 -11.36 -1.10 -1.30
N HIS A 60 -10.43 -1.35 -2.21
CA HIS A 60 -10.09 -2.69 -2.70
C HIS A 60 -9.59 -3.59 -1.56
N LEU A 61 -8.69 -3.09 -0.73
CA LEU A 61 -8.22 -3.80 0.47
C LEU A 61 -9.36 -4.20 1.41
N TRP A 62 -10.28 -3.27 1.66
CA TRP A 62 -11.46 -3.55 2.47
C TRP A 62 -12.31 -4.66 1.86
N LEU A 63 -12.52 -4.64 0.54
CA LEU A 63 -13.26 -5.66 -0.18
C LEU A 63 -12.60 -7.04 -0.04
N PHE A 64 -11.31 -7.16 -0.43
CA PHE A 64 -10.61 -8.45 -0.38
C PHE A 64 -10.50 -8.99 1.05
N ARG A 65 -10.22 -8.11 2.02
CA ARG A 65 -10.22 -8.48 3.44
C ARG A 65 -11.56 -9.10 3.87
N ASN A 66 -12.66 -8.45 3.56
CA ASN A 66 -13.98 -8.93 3.98
C ASN A 66 -14.37 -10.23 3.27
N ILE A 67 -14.05 -10.37 1.98
CA ILE A 67 -14.25 -11.65 1.28
C ILE A 67 -13.49 -12.78 1.99
N MET A 68 -12.20 -12.58 2.32
CA MET A 68 -11.40 -13.59 3.02
C MET A 68 -11.93 -13.89 4.42
N LEU A 69 -12.42 -12.88 5.16
CA LEU A 69 -13.02 -13.09 6.49
C LEU A 69 -14.36 -13.83 6.43
N GLU A 70 -15.19 -13.59 5.42
CA GLU A 70 -16.41 -14.36 5.22
C GLU A 70 -16.10 -15.81 4.79
N LEU A 71 -15.17 -16.00 3.84
CA LEU A 71 -14.70 -17.34 3.47
C LEU A 71 -14.16 -18.12 4.68
N LYS A 72 -13.51 -17.46 5.62
CA LYS A 72 -13.03 -18.11 6.85
C LYS A 72 -14.16 -18.64 7.71
N LYS A 73 -15.35 -18.05 7.66
CA LYS A 73 -16.55 -18.54 8.37
C LYS A 73 -17.23 -19.65 7.60
N GLU A 74 -17.30 -19.55 6.27
CA GLU A 74 -18.00 -20.50 5.40
C GLU A 74 -17.18 -21.77 5.14
N SER A 75 -15.86 -21.65 5.02
CA SER A 75 -14.93 -22.72 4.65
C SER A 75 -13.67 -22.67 5.53
N PRO A 76 -13.80 -22.93 6.85
CA PRO A 76 -12.68 -22.83 7.81
C PRO A 76 -11.52 -23.79 7.49
N GLU A 77 -11.76 -24.85 6.73
CA GLU A 77 -10.73 -25.79 6.28
C GLU A 77 -9.68 -25.15 5.38
N LEU A 78 -9.97 -24.03 4.72
CA LEU A 78 -9.03 -23.24 3.93
C LEU A 78 -8.09 -22.40 4.81
N PHE A 79 -8.34 -22.30 6.10
CA PHE A 79 -7.65 -21.42 7.04
C PHE A 79 -6.96 -22.18 8.18
N THR A 80 -6.76 -23.49 8.02
CA THR A 80 -5.94 -24.28 8.94
C THR A 80 -4.49 -23.79 8.96
N ALA A 81 -3.76 -24.06 10.03
CA ALA A 81 -2.38 -23.60 10.18
C ALA A 81 -1.48 -23.96 8.98
N ASP A 82 -1.67 -25.15 8.39
CA ASP A 82 -0.90 -25.59 7.23
C ASP A 82 -1.29 -24.86 5.95
N LYS A 83 -2.57 -24.51 5.79
CA LYS A 83 -3.07 -23.74 4.64
C LYS A 83 -2.69 -22.26 4.71
N VAL A 84 -2.52 -21.71 5.91
CA VAL A 84 -2.12 -20.30 6.11
C VAL A 84 -0.63 -20.07 5.86
N LYS A 85 0.24 -21.06 6.09
CA LYS A 85 1.69 -20.94 5.84
C LYS A 85 2.04 -20.45 4.42
N PRO A 86 1.48 -21.01 3.33
CA PRO A 86 1.70 -20.46 1.99
C PRO A 86 1.25 -19.01 1.83
N TYR A 87 0.15 -18.59 2.46
CA TYR A 87 -0.35 -17.21 2.39
C TYR A 87 0.56 -16.24 3.15
N GLU A 88 1.10 -16.68 4.30
CA GLU A 88 2.13 -15.95 5.02
C GLU A 88 3.40 -15.78 4.17
N ALA A 89 3.83 -16.84 3.52
CA ALA A 89 4.99 -16.80 2.63
C ALA A 89 4.78 -15.80 1.46
N MET A 90 3.59 -15.80 0.84
CA MET A 90 3.23 -14.82 -0.20
C MET A 90 3.29 -13.38 0.33
N MET A 91 2.76 -13.13 1.53
CA MET A 91 2.79 -11.79 2.15
C MET A 91 4.24 -11.34 2.41
N ARG A 92 5.07 -12.21 2.98
CA ARG A 92 6.49 -11.92 3.22
C ARG A 92 7.25 -11.65 1.92
N GLU A 93 6.99 -12.45 0.88
CA GLU A 93 7.58 -12.25 -0.44
C GLU A 93 7.17 -10.89 -1.04
N GLY A 94 5.89 -10.53 -0.98
CA GLY A 94 5.41 -9.22 -1.45
C GLY A 94 6.06 -8.05 -0.72
N VAL A 95 6.17 -8.13 0.60
CA VAL A 95 6.87 -7.14 1.43
C VAL A 95 8.34 -7.02 1.04
N GLU A 96 9.03 -8.14 0.81
CA GLU A 96 10.44 -8.12 0.42
C GLU A 96 10.62 -7.55 -0.98
N GLN A 97 9.81 -7.96 -1.94
CA GLN A 97 9.86 -7.44 -3.32
C GLN A 97 9.64 -5.93 -3.36
N GLU A 98 8.63 -5.40 -2.66
CA GLU A 98 8.39 -3.97 -2.59
C GLU A 98 9.50 -3.23 -1.82
N THR A 99 10.07 -3.85 -0.78
CA THR A 99 11.23 -3.31 -0.05
C THR A 99 12.45 -3.18 -0.95
N VAL A 100 12.78 -4.21 -1.71
CA VAL A 100 13.90 -4.19 -2.66
C VAL A 100 13.68 -3.16 -3.75
N TRP A 101 12.49 -3.12 -4.33
CA TRP A 101 12.11 -2.13 -5.33
C TRP A 101 12.18 -0.70 -4.77
N GLY A 102 11.60 -0.45 -3.61
CA GLY A 102 11.61 0.86 -2.97
C GLY A 102 13.02 1.35 -2.64
N LYS A 103 13.89 0.48 -2.13
CA LYS A 103 15.31 0.80 -1.93
C LYS A 103 16.01 1.18 -3.23
N TYR A 104 15.76 0.43 -4.29
CA TYR A 104 16.36 0.67 -5.60
C TYR A 104 15.95 2.02 -6.19
N VAL A 105 14.64 2.36 -6.16
CA VAL A 105 14.14 3.60 -6.80
C VAL A 105 14.35 4.84 -5.95
N ILE A 106 14.36 4.73 -4.63
CA ILE A 106 14.48 5.87 -3.71
C ILE A 106 15.93 6.11 -3.31
N GLY A 107 16.67 5.06 -2.97
CA GLY A 107 18.05 5.19 -2.50
C GLY A 107 18.20 6.13 -1.30
N ASN A 108 19.34 6.84 -1.25
CA ASN A 108 19.68 7.73 -0.14
C ASN A 108 19.86 9.20 -0.53
N ASN A 109 19.49 9.58 -1.77
CA ASN A 109 19.73 10.90 -2.32
C ASN A 109 18.48 11.80 -2.35
N ILE A 110 17.37 11.34 -1.77
CA ILE A 110 16.10 12.07 -1.75
C ILE A 110 15.96 12.77 -0.40
N GLN A 111 15.80 14.09 -0.41
CA GLN A 111 15.60 14.88 0.79
C GLN A 111 14.36 14.37 1.57
N GLY A 112 14.58 13.95 2.82
CA GLY A 112 13.51 13.55 3.74
C GLY A 112 12.96 12.15 3.53
N LEU A 113 13.55 11.35 2.64
CA LEU A 113 13.20 9.95 2.41
C LEU A 113 14.45 9.16 2.02
N ASN A 114 14.66 8.00 2.61
CA ASN A 114 15.77 7.12 2.31
C ASN A 114 15.34 5.65 2.29
N GLU A 115 16.23 4.78 1.83
CA GLU A 115 15.96 3.34 1.68
C GLU A 115 15.58 2.64 2.99
N GLN A 116 16.14 3.05 4.14
CA GLN A 116 15.81 2.46 5.43
C GLN A 116 14.38 2.84 5.87
N MET A 117 14.04 4.11 5.72
CA MET A 117 12.69 4.61 6.03
C MET A 117 11.62 3.87 5.21
N VAL A 118 11.89 3.65 3.92
CA VAL A 118 11.01 2.88 3.03
C VAL A 118 10.87 1.44 3.53
N ALA A 119 11.99 0.76 3.79
CA ALA A 119 12.00 -0.62 4.25
C ALA A 119 11.21 -0.80 5.56
N ASP A 120 11.39 0.09 6.51
CA ASP A 120 10.69 0.05 7.80
C ASP A 120 9.18 0.26 7.63
N TYR A 121 8.80 1.19 6.77
CA TYR A 121 7.38 1.46 6.51
C TYR A 121 6.69 0.30 5.78
N ILE A 122 7.34 -0.33 4.79
CA ILE A 122 6.77 -1.49 4.08
C ILE A 122 6.61 -2.69 5.02
N ARG A 123 7.56 -2.95 5.94
CA ARG A 123 7.40 -3.99 6.97
C ARG A 123 6.25 -3.69 7.93
N TYR A 124 6.10 -2.44 8.36
CA TYR A 124 4.95 -2.01 9.13
C TYR A 124 3.64 -2.25 8.38
N LEU A 125 3.56 -1.91 7.09
CA LEU A 125 2.38 -2.20 6.28
C LEU A 125 2.10 -3.70 6.18
N GLY A 126 3.12 -4.53 6.01
CA GLY A 126 2.99 -5.99 6.03
C GLY A 126 2.33 -6.48 7.32
N ASN A 127 2.80 -6.00 8.48
CA ASN A 127 2.17 -6.30 9.77
C ASN A 127 0.72 -5.81 9.83
N LEU A 128 0.47 -4.58 9.41
CA LEU A 128 -0.87 -3.99 9.43
C LEU A 128 -1.86 -4.82 8.59
N ARG A 129 -1.45 -5.22 7.38
CA ARG A 129 -2.27 -6.03 6.47
C ARG A 129 -2.51 -7.44 7.02
N TRP A 130 -1.45 -8.10 7.49
CA TRP A 130 -1.52 -9.45 8.03
C TRP A 130 -2.35 -9.51 9.32
N ASN A 131 -2.13 -8.58 10.23
CA ASN A 131 -2.92 -8.48 11.46
C ASN A 131 -4.41 -8.22 11.19
N SER A 132 -4.75 -7.45 10.15
CA SER A 132 -6.14 -7.18 9.80
C SER A 132 -6.91 -8.43 9.34
N LEU A 133 -6.20 -9.48 8.90
CA LEU A 133 -6.76 -10.80 8.59
C LEU A 133 -6.84 -11.72 9.83
N GLY A 134 -6.39 -11.23 10.99
CA GLY A 134 -6.46 -11.94 12.27
C GLY A 134 -5.30 -12.91 12.52
N TYR A 135 -4.15 -12.73 11.88
CA TYR A 135 -2.98 -13.62 12.00
C TYR A 135 -1.84 -13.10 12.87
N GLY A 136 -1.94 -11.86 13.39
CA GLY A 136 -0.92 -11.30 14.29
C GLY A 136 0.23 -10.62 13.55
N VAL A 137 1.47 -10.83 14.01
CA VAL A 137 2.67 -10.09 13.60
C VAL A 137 3.52 -10.93 12.66
N LEU A 138 3.98 -10.33 11.55
CA LEU A 138 4.95 -10.92 10.62
C LEU A 138 6.41 -10.56 10.98
N TYR A 139 6.62 -9.31 11.39
CA TYR A 139 7.93 -8.73 11.64
C TYR A 139 7.95 -8.10 13.02
N ASP A 140 8.74 -8.66 13.94
CA ASP A 140 8.91 -8.12 15.29
C ASP A 140 9.54 -6.73 15.24
N GLY A 141 9.02 -5.81 16.06
CA GLY A 141 9.48 -4.42 16.10
C GLY A 141 8.83 -3.48 15.08
N TYR A 142 7.94 -3.98 14.23
CA TYR A 142 7.22 -3.21 13.22
C TYR A 142 5.70 -3.20 13.45
N GLU A 143 5.25 -3.35 14.69
CA GLU A 143 3.83 -3.35 15.06
C GLU A 143 3.22 -1.95 15.05
N ARG A 144 4.07 -0.93 15.09
CA ARG A 144 3.67 0.48 15.08
C ARG A 144 4.29 1.21 13.90
N GLU A 145 3.57 2.21 13.42
CA GLU A 145 4.08 3.08 12.37
C GLU A 145 5.42 3.71 12.79
N PRO A 146 6.47 3.59 11.97
CA PRO A 146 7.76 4.20 12.24
C PRO A 146 7.63 5.71 12.43
N GLU A 147 8.24 6.26 13.49
CA GLU A 147 8.11 7.68 13.82
C GLU A 147 8.57 8.59 12.67
N SER A 148 9.63 8.21 11.99
CA SER A 148 10.15 8.91 10.80
C SER A 148 9.18 8.95 9.64
N MET A 149 8.15 8.09 9.62
CA MET A 149 7.18 7.94 8.53
C MET A 149 5.74 8.35 8.90
N ARG A 150 5.49 8.82 10.11
CA ARG A 150 4.15 9.28 10.55
C ARG A 150 3.53 10.36 9.68
N TRP A 151 4.34 11.08 8.95
CA TRP A 151 3.86 12.07 7.98
C TRP A 151 3.10 11.43 6.79
N VAL A 152 3.36 10.16 6.48
CA VAL A 152 2.68 9.44 5.38
C VAL A 152 1.20 9.30 5.69
N SER A 153 0.83 8.98 6.92
CA SER A 153 -0.56 8.83 7.35
C SER A 153 -1.38 10.12 7.18
N GLN A 154 -0.74 11.29 7.25
CA GLN A 154 -1.40 12.58 6.98
C GLN A 154 -1.83 12.72 5.51
N TYR A 155 -1.12 12.06 4.60
CA TYR A 155 -1.45 12.03 3.18
C TYR A 155 -2.41 10.88 2.83
N SER A 156 -2.28 9.73 3.48
CA SER A 156 -3.09 8.53 3.21
C SER A 156 -4.45 8.55 3.90
N ASN A 157 -4.70 9.50 4.83
CA ASN A 157 -5.96 9.57 5.57
C ASN A 157 -7.07 10.17 4.70
N ALA A 158 -7.88 9.30 4.09
CA ALA A 158 -8.99 9.67 3.21
C ALA A 158 -10.04 10.57 3.88
N ASN A 159 -10.13 10.56 5.23
CA ASN A 159 -11.07 11.39 5.97
C ASN A 159 -10.69 12.89 6.00
N MET A 160 -9.45 13.24 5.65
CA MET A 160 -9.00 14.62 5.54
C MET A 160 -9.40 15.29 4.22
N VAL A 161 -9.76 14.50 3.19
CA VAL A 161 -10.21 15.01 1.89
C VAL A 161 -11.74 14.92 1.83
N LYS A 162 -12.42 15.79 2.54
CA LYS A 162 -13.91 15.92 2.51
C LYS A 162 -14.45 16.67 1.29
N THR A 163 -13.65 16.95 0.30
CA THR A 163 -14.09 17.65 -0.92
C THR A 163 -14.20 16.64 -2.05
N ASP A 164 -15.40 16.51 -2.57
CA ASP A 164 -15.71 15.70 -3.73
C ASP A 164 -14.85 16.17 -4.93
N PHE A 165 -14.29 15.23 -5.65
CA PHE A 165 -13.49 15.50 -6.86
C PHE A 165 -14.21 16.43 -7.85
N PHE A 166 -15.54 16.38 -7.90
CA PHE A 166 -16.38 17.21 -8.77
C PHE A 166 -16.75 18.56 -8.17
N GLU A 167 -16.61 18.76 -6.87
CA GLU A 167 -17.03 20.00 -6.16
C GLU A 167 -15.86 20.93 -5.81
N ALA A 168 -14.63 20.44 -5.73
CA ALA A 168 -13.46 21.25 -5.41
C ALA A 168 -12.63 21.56 -6.65
N LYS A 169 -12.46 22.84 -6.96
CA LYS A 169 -11.32 23.25 -7.78
C LYS A 169 -10.05 22.78 -7.09
N SER A 170 -9.18 22.04 -7.80
CA SER A 170 -7.88 21.65 -7.30
C SER A 170 -7.07 22.89 -6.88
N THR A 171 -7.09 23.21 -5.60
CA THR A 171 -6.32 24.31 -5.02
C THR A 171 -4.81 24.00 -4.99
N ALA A 172 -4.44 22.74 -5.22
CA ALA A 172 -3.06 22.28 -5.28
C ALA A 172 -2.44 22.42 -6.69
N TYR A 173 -3.22 22.75 -7.71
CA TYR A 173 -2.71 22.96 -9.06
C TYR A 173 -2.16 24.40 -9.20
N ALA A 174 -0.89 24.58 -8.86
CA ALA A 174 -0.17 25.78 -9.25
C ALA A 174 0.23 25.64 -10.73
N LYS A 175 -0.27 26.50 -11.59
CA LYS A 175 0.28 26.62 -12.96
C LYS A 175 1.76 26.92 -12.82
N SER A 176 2.61 26.09 -13.41
CA SER A 176 4.01 26.44 -13.60
C SER A 176 4.06 27.72 -14.43
N THR A 177 4.55 28.79 -13.86
CA THR A 177 4.85 30.03 -14.59
C THR A 177 6.23 29.98 -15.26
N ALA A 178 6.91 28.83 -15.21
CA ALA A 178 8.09 28.59 -16.01
C ALA A 178 7.65 28.34 -17.45
N ILE A 179 7.48 29.40 -18.21
CA ILE A 179 7.55 29.36 -19.67
C ILE A 179 9.01 29.04 -19.96
N VAL A 180 9.27 27.84 -20.45
CA VAL A 180 10.55 27.55 -21.11
C VAL A 180 10.43 28.12 -22.52
N ASP A 181 10.73 29.42 -22.66
CA ASP A 181 11.04 30.01 -23.93
C ASP A 181 12.49 29.65 -24.27
N ASP A 182 12.72 28.45 -24.77
CA ASP A 182 13.94 28.11 -25.52
C ASP A 182 13.65 26.85 -26.36
N LEU A 183 13.14 27.09 -27.56
CA LEU A 183 13.34 26.26 -28.74
C LEU A 183 13.64 27.17 -29.93
#